data_d68d8f282e7fbfcc2aecccfd3eff2534
#
_entry.id   d68d8f282e7fbfcc2aecccfd3eff2534
#
_cell.length_a   1.000
_cell.length_b   1.000
_cell.length_c   1.000
_cell.angle_alpha   90.00
_cell.angle_beta   90.00
_cell.angle_gamma   90.00
#
_symmetry.space_group_name_H-M   'P 1'
#
loop_
_entity.id
_entity.type
_entity.pdbx_description
1 polymer ?
#
loop_
_entity_poly.entity_id
_entity_poly.type
_entity_poly.pdbx_seq_one_letter_code
_entity_poly.pdbx_strand_id
1 'polypeptide(L)'
;MSSSNVLEKAMALVERYNMLEKGDKVIVGLSGGADSTALLLSLCELKTEYDLEIIAAHLNHGIRGAEADRDEAFCKDLCAKLGVQIYAFHLDVPSLAKERGVSEEVAGRDARYEFFTGLAGEHGKVATAHNAQDTVETMLLNLCRGTGLKGLTGIPPTRTITHRGCHGSADVMVIRPLLLCTREEIEEYLAKKGQDYVTDSTNLGDEYTRNRIRHNVIPELTSVNENAVGNITRCLSTLKEDSDFLESLADELLASAKHGTAYDVKMLLMAPKPVLSRAISRLVYDTCGAYPEKVHILKTIDMMNVGRTDQVQVPTGAFVRVEKGKLTVIK
;
A
#
# COMPACT_ATOMS: atom_id res chain seq x y z
N MET A 1 -17.17 -3.64 -26.06
CA MET A 1 -15.79 -3.51 -25.57
C MET A 1 -15.56 -4.70 -24.67
N SER A 2 -14.58 -5.55 -25.00
CA SER A 2 -14.25 -6.76 -24.20
C SER A 2 -13.95 -6.34 -22.77
N SER A 3 -14.71 -6.87 -21.81
CA SER A 3 -14.37 -6.72 -20.40
C SER A 3 -13.02 -7.39 -20.20
N SER A 4 -11.96 -6.61 -19.98
CA SER A 4 -10.66 -7.16 -19.61
C SER A 4 -10.87 -8.01 -18.37
N ASN A 5 -10.48 -9.28 -18.46
CA ASN A 5 -10.62 -10.26 -17.39
C ASN A 5 -9.81 -9.80 -16.17
N VAL A 6 -10.30 -10.07 -14.96
CA VAL A 6 -9.57 -9.80 -13.71
C VAL A 6 -8.14 -10.34 -13.76
N LEU A 7 -7.95 -11.53 -14.33
CA LEU A 7 -6.64 -12.15 -14.50
C LEU A 7 -5.72 -11.31 -15.41
N GLU A 8 -6.22 -10.79 -16.54
CA GLU A 8 -5.44 -9.94 -17.46
C GLU A 8 -4.97 -8.65 -16.78
N LYS A 9 -5.86 -8.00 -16.00
CA LYS A 9 -5.51 -6.80 -15.24
C LYS A 9 -4.52 -7.10 -14.13
N ALA A 10 -4.68 -8.22 -13.42
CA ALA A 10 -3.75 -8.66 -12.39
C ALA A 10 -2.37 -8.96 -12.99
N MET A 11 -2.30 -9.69 -14.10
CA MET A 11 -1.04 -9.98 -14.81
C MET A 11 -0.34 -8.70 -15.27
N ALA A 12 -1.07 -7.75 -15.87
CA ALA A 12 -0.51 -6.47 -16.30
C ALA A 12 0.15 -5.69 -15.13
N LEU A 13 -0.45 -5.73 -13.92
CA LEU A 13 0.17 -5.13 -12.74
C LEU A 13 1.36 -5.95 -12.23
N VAL A 14 1.24 -7.28 -12.22
CA VAL A 14 2.32 -8.19 -11.80
C VAL A 14 3.56 -7.95 -12.64
N GLU A 15 3.44 -7.92 -13.95
CA GLU A 15 4.54 -7.67 -14.88
C GLU A 15 5.11 -6.26 -14.74
N ARG A 16 4.24 -5.25 -14.73
CA ARG A 16 4.65 -3.84 -14.68
C ARG A 16 5.44 -3.48 -13.43
N TYR A 17 5.09 -4.06 -12.28
CA TYR A 17 5.69 -3.74 -10.99
C TYR A 17 6.57 -4.88 -10.44
N ASN A 18 6.88 -5.89 -11.27
CA ASN A 18 7.67 -7.07 -10.87
C ASN A 18 7.17 -7.65 -9.54
N MET A 19 5.83 -7.81 -9.43
CA MET A 19 5.24 -8.26 -8.17
C MET A 19 5.56 -9.71 -7.85
N LEU A 20 5.74 -10.56 -8.87
CA LEU A 20 6.01 -11.99 -8.72
C LEU A 20 7.28 -12.37 -9.50
N GLU A 21 8.06 -13.27 -8.90
CA GLU A 21 9.21 -13.93 -9.49
C GLU A 21 9.05 -15.45 -9.36
N LYS A 22 9.79 -16.20 -10.19
CA LYS A 22 9.72 -17.67 -10.13
C LYS A 22 10.22 -18.19 -8.79
N GLY A 23 9.43 -19.09 -8.19
CA GLY A 23 9.74 -19.69 -6.90
C GLY A 23 9.33 -18.85 -5.69
N ASP A 24 8.60 -17.75 -5.89
CA ASP A 24 8.15 -16.92 -4.78
C ASP A 24 7.21 -17.65 -3.82
N LYS A 25 7.42 -17.41 -2.54
CA LYS A 25 6.47 -17.71 -1.47
C LYS A 25 5.54 -16.51 -1.28
N VAL A 26 4.23 -16.72 -1.48
CA VAL A 26 3.22 -15.66 -1.41
C VAL A 26 2.21 -15.95 -0.31
N ILE A 27 2.15 -15.06 0.67
CA ILE A 27 1.16 -15.09 1.75
C ILE A 27 -0.06 -14.28 1.31
N VAL A 28 -1.20 -14.94 1.14
CA VAL A 28 -2.45 -14.32 0.69
C VAL A 28 -3.33 -14.00 1.89
N GLY A 29 -3.59 -12.72 2.14
CA GLY A 29 -4.56 -12.31 3.15
C GLY A 29 -5.98 -12.68 2.71
N LEU A 30 -6.56 -13.71 3.33
CA LEU A 30 -7.86 -14.28 2.99
C LEU A 30 -8.90 -13.99 4.08
N SER A 31 -9.87 -13.12 3.79
CA SER A 31 -10.99 -12.81 4.69
C SER A 31 -12.25 -13.63 4.39
N GLY A 32 -12.31 -14.30 3.24
CA GLY A 32 -13.51 -14.98 2.74
C GLY A 32 -14.42 -14.09 1.87
N GLY A 33 -14.24 -12.78 1.90
CA GLY A 33 -14.97 -11.85 1.04
C GLY A 33 -14.56 -11.96 -0.43
N ALA A 34 -15.38 -11.39 -1.33
CA ALA A 34 -15.19 -11.51 -2.78
C ALA A 34 -13.78 -11.12 -3.23
N ASP A 35 -13.25 -9.97 -2.78
CA ASP A 35 -11.94 -9.48 -3.22
C ASP A 35 -10.81 -10.45 -2.85
N SER A 36 -10.79 -10.93 -1.60
CA SER A 36 -9.76 -11.87 -1.13
C SER A 36 -9.88 -13.26 -1.74
N THR A 37 -11.10 -13.70 -2.01
CA THR A 37 -11.38 -14.96 -2.72
C THR A 37 -10.90 -14.87 -4.18
N ALA A 38 -11.20 -13.77 -4.88
CA ALA A 38 -10.73 -13.54 -6.24
C ALA A 38 -9.19 -13.43 -6.31
N LEU A 39 -8.56 -12.78 -5.33
CA LEU A 39 -7.10 -12.72 -5.24
C LEU A 39 -6.48 -14.11 -5.11
N LEU A 40 -7.01 -14.95 -4.20
CA LEU A 40 -6.51 -16.32 -4.03
C LEU A 40 -6.66 -17.13 -5.31
N LEU A 41 -7.83 -17.08 -5.97
CA LEU A 41 -8.06 -17.80 -7.22
C LEU A 41 -7.12 -17.32 -8.33
N SER A 42 -6.97 -16.01 -8.52
CA SER A 42 -6.09 -15.45 -9.57
C SER A 42 -4.63 -15.85 -9.35
N LEU A 43 -4.14 -15.86 -8.10
CA LEU A 43 -2.80 -16.34 -7.79
C LEU A 43 -2.65 -17.85 -7.99
N CYS A 44 -3.68 -18.66 -7.70
CA CYS A 44 -3.68 -20.09 -8.01
C CYS A 44 -3.61 -20.35 -9.53
N GLU A 45 -4.22 -19.51 -10.36
CA GLU A 45 -4.09 -19.62 -11.82
C GLU A 45 -2.68 -19.29 -12.30
N LEU A 46 -1.99 -18.36 -11.66
CA LEU A 46 -0.60 -17.99 -11.95
C LEU A 46 0.44 -18.94 -11.31
N LYS A 47 0.01 -19.85 -10.44
CA LYS A 47 0.90 -20.73 -9.66
C LYS A 47 1.89 -21.51 -10.51
N THR A 48 1.41 -22.13 -11.60
CA THR A 48 2.27 -22.95 -12.45
C THR A 48 3.26 -22.10 -13.28
N GLU A 49 2.84 -20.93 -13.74
CA GLU A 49 3.66 -20.05 -14.56
C GLU A 49 4.84 -19.48 -13.76
N TYR A 50 4.57 -19.06 -12.53
CA TYR A 50 5.58 -18.46 -11.63
C TYR A 50 6.15 -19.44 -10.60
N ASP A 51 5.77 -20.72 -10.64
CA ASP A 51 6.21 -21.74 -9.65
C ASP A 51 6.01 -21.27 -8.20
N LEU A 52 4.79 -20.77 -7.89
CA LEU A 52 4.52 -20.13 -6.60
C LEU A 52 4.26 -21.13 -5.47
N GLU A 53 4.81 -20.85 -4.30
CA GLU A 53 4.35 -21.40 -3.03
C GLU A 53 3.28 -20.47 -2.45
N ILE A 54 2.00 -20.86 -2.54
CA ILE A 54 0.88 -20.03 -2.06
C ILE A 54 0.43 -20.54 -0.70
N ILE A 55 0.37 -19.62 0.27
CA ILE A 55 -0.13 -19.86 1.62
C ILE A 55 -1.21 -18.81 1.93
N ALA A 56 -2.38 -19.27 2.34
CA ALA A 56 -3.44 -18.38 2.81
C ALA A 56 -3.26 -18.04 4.29
N ALA A 57 -3.53 -16.79 4.66
CA ALA A 57 -3.49 -16.30 6.02
C ALA A 57 -4.84 -15.64 6.36
N HIS A 58 -5.55 -16.20 7.33
CA HIS A 58 -6.82 -15.70 7.84
C HIS A 58 -6.64 -15.13 9.25
N LEU A 59 -7.15 -13.92 9.48
CA LEU A 59 -7.17 -13.33 10.82
C LEU A 59 -8.61 -13.24 11.31
N ASN A 60 -8.93 -14.02 12.33
CA ASN A 60 -10.18 -13.94 13.08
C ASN A 60 -10.02 -12.89 14.18
N HIS A 61 -10.72 -11.77 14.05
CA HIS A 61 -10.60 -10.62 14.96
C HIS A 61 -11.32 -10.82 16.32
N GLY A 62 -12.02 -11.93 16.53
CA GLY A 62 -12.75 -12.23 17.77
C GLY A 62 -13.96 -11.33 18.05
N ILE A 63 -14.26 -10.37 17.17
CA ILE A 63 -15.29 -9.35 17.41
C ILE A 63 -16.71 -9.87 17.13
N ARG A 64 -16.89 -10.85 16.23
CA ARG A 64 -18.18 -11.26 15.65
C ARG A 64 -18.68 -12.63 16.09
N GLY A 65 -17.99 -13.31 17.00
CA GLY A 65 -18.41 -14.65 17.46
C GLY A 65 -18.70 -15.61 16.30
N ALA A 66 -19.92 -16.17 16.22
CA ALA A 66 -20.30 -17.19 15.25
C ALA A 66 -20.15 -16.78 13.76
N GLU A 67 -20.21 -15.48 13.40
CA GLU A 67 -19.98 -15.04 12.03
C GLU A 67 -18.50 -15.19 11.66
N ALA A 68 -17.58 -14.82 12.55
CA ALA A 68 -16.15 -14.97 12.33
C ALA A 68 -15.73 -16.42 12.20
N ASP A 69 -16.35 -17.33 12.97
CA ASP A 69 -16.12 -18.77 12.90
C ASP A 69 -16.62 -19.35 11.57
N ARG A 70 -17.79 -18.89 11.08
CA ARG A 70 -18.31 -19.25 9.75
C ARG A 70 -17.36 -18.79 8.64
N ASP A 71 -16.85 -17.57 8.70
CA ASP A 71 -15.96 -17.01 7.71
C ASP A 71 -14.62 -17.75 7.68
N GLU A 72 -14.11 -18.15 8.84
CA GLU A 72 -12.92 -18.99 8.96
C GLU A 72 -13.16 -20.39 8.40
N ALA A 73 -14.30 -21.02 8.68
CA ALA A 73 -14.68 -22.32 8.12
C ALA A 73 -14.73 -22.26 6.59
N PHE A 74 -15.37 -21.22 6.03
CA PHE A 74 -15.39 -20.99 4.59
C PHE A 74 -13.97 -20.89 4.00
N CYS A 75 -13.08 -20.10 4.62
CA CYS A 75 -11.70 -19.95 4.17
C CYS A 75 -10.95 -21.29 4.18
N LYS A 76 -11.13 -22.12 5.21
CA LYS A 76 -10.53 -23.46 5.32
C LYS A 76 -11.04 -24.40 4.23
N ASP A 77 -12.36 -24.41 3.98
CA ASP A 77 -12.98 -25.25 2.95
C ASP A 77 -12.52 -24.85 1.55
N LEU A 78 -12.43 -23.54 1.28
CA LEU A 78 -11.92 -23.02 0.02
C LEU A 78 -10.47 -23.44 -0.21
N CYS A 79 -9.61 -23.27 0.80
CA CYS A 79 -8.20 -23.64 0.72
C CYS A 79 -8.03 -25.15 0.53
N ALA A 80 -8.82 -25.97 1.21
CA ALA A 80 -8.82 -27.44 1.03
C ALA A 80 -9.18 -27.83 -0.41
N LYS A 81 -10.21 -27.19 -1.02
CA LYS A 81 -10.59 -27.42 -2.42
C LYS A 81 -9.49 -27.03 -3.41
N LEU A 82 -8.74 -25.96 -3.11
CA LEU A 82 -7.67 -25.45 -3.97
C LEU A 82 -6.30 -26.10 -3.73
N GLY A 83 -6.18 -26.96 -2.71
CA GLY A 83 -4.89 -27.53 -2.29
C GLY A 83 -3.90 -26.49 -1.78
N VAL A 84 -4.40 -25.44 -1.12
CA VAL A 84 -3.62 -24.35 -0.56
C VAL A 84 -3.54 -24.52 0.96
N GLN A 85 -2.34 -24.37 1.52
CA GLN A 85 -2.16 -24.35 2.97
C GLN A 85 -2.74 -23.07 3.56
N ILE A 86 -3.45 -23.16 4.70
CA ILE A 86 -4.01 -22.00 5.40
C ILE A 86 -3.54 -21.96 6.86
N TYR A 87 -3.18 -20.76 7.32
CA TYR A 87 -2.98 -20.44 8.73
C TYR A 87 -4.08 -19.50 9.20
N ALA A 88 -4.81 -19.89 10.23
CA ALA A 88 -5.79 -19.04 10.90
C ALA A 88 -5.22 -18.57 12.24
N PHE A 89 -5.30 -17.27 12.50
CA PHE A 89 -4.87 -16.65 13.74
C PHE A 89 -6.03 -15.91 14.40
N HIS A 90 -6.23 -16.17 15.69
CA HIS A 90 -7.28 -15.57 16.50
C HIS A 90 -6.68 -14.45 17.34
N LEU A 91 -7.27 -13.27 17.31
CA LEU A 91 -6.80 -12.10 18.03
C LEU A 91 -7.98 -11.32 18.65
N ASP A 92 -7.85 -11.01 19.92
CA ASP A 92 -8.72 -10.04 20.59
C ASP A 92 -8.25 -8.61 20.27
N VAL A 93 -8.79 -8.06 19.17
CA VAL A 93 -8.44 -6.72 18.70
C VAL A 93 -8.82 -5.61 19.68
N PRO A 94 -10.01 -5.62 20.35
CA PRO A 94 -10.34 -4.63 21.36
C PRO A 94 -9.33 -4.56 22.51
N SER A 95 -8.91 -5.71 23.04
CA SER A 95 -7.89 -5.77 24.10
C SER A 95 -6.54 -5.24 23.64
N LEU A 96 -6.13 -5.62 22.41
CA LEU A 96 -4.87 -5.13 21.82
C LEU A 96 -4.88 -3.61 21.57
N ALA A 97 -6.02 -3.08 21.09
CA ALA A 97 -6.19 -1.64 20.86
C ALA A 97 -6.04 -0.84 22.16
N LYS A 98 -6.65 -1.34 23.23
CA LYS A 98 -6.54 -0.73 24.58
C LYS A 98 -5.13 -0.78 25.11
N GLU A 99 -4.43 -1.91 24.96
CA GLU A 99 -3.04 -2.08 25.38
C GLU A 99 -2.10 -1.12 24.65
N ARG A 100 -2.28 -0.99 23.32
CA ARG A 100 -1.42 -0.13 22.47
C ARG A 100 -1.83 1.35 22.48
N GLY A 101 -2.98 1.71 23.04
CA GLY A 101 -3.50 3.09 23.07
C GLY A 101 -3.85 3.63 21.67
N VAL A 102 -4.32 2.77 20.77
CA VAL A 102 -4.70 3.10 19.39
C VAL A 102 -6.15 2.67 19.09
N SER A 103 -6.70 3.08 17.93
CA SER A 103 -8.02 2.59 17.52
C SER A 103 -7.99 1.09 17.16
N GLU A 104 -9.14 0.41 17.27
CA GLU A 104 -9.28 -1.00 16.86
C GLU A 104 -8.91 -1.23 15.39
N GLU A 105 -9.22 -0.26 14.52
CA GLU A 105 -8.82 -0.32 13.10
C GLU A 105 -7.30 -0.37 12.94
N VAL A 106 -6.58 0.51 13.67
CA VAL A 106 -5.11 0.55 13.64
C VAL A 106 -4.53 -0.71 14.25
N ALA A 107 -5.01 -1.14 15.43
CA ALA A 107 -4.52 -2.34 16.10
C ALA A 107 -4.73 -3.61 15.25
N GLY A 108 -5.92 -3.77 14.68
CA GLY A 108 -6.24 -4.91 13.80
C GLY A 108 -5.45 -4.91 12.50
N ARG A 109 -5.21 -3.72 11.92
CA ARG A 109 -4.37 -3.59 10.73
C ARG A 109 -2.92 -3.95 11.02
N ASP A 110 -2.34 -3.42 12.08
CA ASP A 110 -0.95 -3.67 12.44
C ASP A 110 -0.72 -5.14 12.77
N ALA A 111 -1.60 -5.75 13.59
CA ALA A 111 -1.53 -7.17 13.90
C ALA A 111 -1.66 -8.06 12.66
N ARG A 112 -2.51 -7.69 11.69
CA ARG A 112 -2.64 -8.38 10.42
C ARG A 112 -1.33 -8.38 9.64
N TYR A 113 -0.68 -7.22 9.53
CA TYR A 113 0.60 -7.13 8.84
C TYR A 113 1.71 -7.84 9.60
N GLU A 114 1.75 -7.76 10.94
CA GLU A 114 2.68 -8.52 11.77
C GLU A 114 2.55 -10.03 11.52
N PHE A 115 1.32 -10.54 11.48
CA PHE A 115 1.05 -11.95 11.19
C PHE A 115 1.46 -12.35 9.77
N PHE A 116 1.06 -11.58 8.76
CA PHE A 116 1.35 -11.91 7.36
C PHE A 116 2.85 -11.82 7.05
N THR A 117 3.54 -10.80 7.55
CA THR A 117 4.98 -10.65 7.35
C THR A 117 5.78 -11.69 8.14
N GLY A 118 5.29 -12.10 9.32
CA GLY A 118 5.86 -13.21 10.08
C GLY A 118 5.79 -14.54 9.31
N LEU A 119 4.68 -14.84 8.63
CA LEU A 119 4.55 -16.02 7.78
C LEU A 119 5.41 -15.92 6.50
N ALA A 120 5.54 -14.73 5.93
CA ALA A 120 6.34 -14.49 4.72
C ALA A 120 7.83 -14.76 4.99
N GLY A 121 8.34 -14.35 6.15
CA GLY A 121 9.76 -14.45 6.48
C GLY A 121 10.62 -13.50 5.63
N GLU A 122 11.90 -13.83 5.45
CA GLU A 122 12.87 -12.94 4.79
C GLU A 122 12.69 -12.84 3.26
N HIS A 123 12.11 -13.85 2.63
CA HIS A 123 12.04 -13.96 1.16
C HIS A 123 10.62 -14.08 0.63
N GLY A 124 9.61 -14.07 1.51
CA GLY A 124 8.22 -14.17 1.09
C GLY A 124 7.62 -12.81 0.77
N LYS A 125 6.53 -12.85 -0.01
CA LYS A 125 5.72 -11.68 -0.36
C LYS A 125 4.34 -11.78 0.29
N VAL A 126 3.70 -10.66 0.55
CA VAL A 126 2.32 -10.60 1.09
C VAL A 126 1.40 -10.04 0.02
N ALA A 127 0.39 -10.79 -0.39
CA ALA A 127 -0.64 -10.35 -1.31
C ALA A 127 -1.89 -9.89 -0.56
N THR A 128 -2.37 -8.68 -0.88
CA THR A 128 -3.61 -8.11 -0.30
C THR A 128 -4.59 -7.71 -1.39
N ALA A 129 -5.88 -7.94 -1.12
CA ALA A 129 -6.97 -7.83 -2.10
C ALA A 129 -7.54 -6.41 -2.23
N HIS A 130 -6.69 -5.38 -2.20
CA HIS A 130 -7.14 -4.03 -2.50
C HIS A 130 -7.52 -3.92 -3.97
N ASN A 131 -8.65 -3.27 -4.24
CA ASN A 131 -9.24 -3.11 -5.56
C ASN A 131 -9.30 -1.64 -6.03
N ALA A 132 -9.89 -1.40 -7.19
CA ALA A 132 -10.01 -0.07 -7.78
C ALA A 132 -10.78 0.91 -6.88
N GLN A 133 -11.86 0.46 -6.25
CA GLN A 133 -12.66 1.29 -5.35
C GLN A 133 -11.88 1.72 -4.11
N ASP A 134 -11.10 0.81 -3.51
CA ASP A 134 -10.22 1.14 -2.36
C ASP A 134 -9.20 2.24 -2.72
N THR A 135 -8.69 2.21 -3.95
CA THR A 135 -7.76 3.23 -4.45
C THR A 135 -8.44 4.59 -4.59
N VAL A 136 -9.66 4.62 -5.13
CA VAL A 136 -10.45 5.86 -5.25
C VAL A 136 -10.80 6.41 -3.85
N GLU A 137 -11.23 5.56 -2.92
CA GLU A 137 -11.48 5.96 -1.53
C GLU A 137 -10.25 6.60 -0.89
N THR A 138 -9.08 5.98 -1.08
CA THR A 138 -7.81 6.48 -0.52
C THR A 138 -7.42 7.82 -1.15
N MET A 139 -7.58 7.96 -2.46
CA MET A 139 -7.32 9.22 -3.16
C MET A 139 -8.22 10.35 -2.63
N LEU A 140 -9.53 10.10 -2.50
CA LEU A 140 -10.49 11.09 -1.98
C LEU A 140 -10.16 11.49 -0.53
N LEU A 141 -9.82 10.52 0.33
CA LEU A 141 -9.36 10.81 1.70
C LEU A 141 -8.11 11.69 1.72
N ASN A 142 -7.13 11.37 0.88
CA ASN A 142 -5.89 12.14 0.79
C ASN A 142 -6.15 13.54 0.23
N LEU A 143 -7.04 13.67 -0.76
CA LEU A 143 -7.45 14.95 -1.32
C LEU A 143 -8.08 15.86 -0.25
N CYS A 144 -8.99 15.32 0.57
CA CYS A 144 -9.62 16.04 1.68
C CYS A 144 -8.62 16.49 2.76
N ARG A 145 -7.53 15.73 2.95
CA ARG A 145 -6.47 16.06 3.93
C ARG A 145 -5.43 17.03 3.38
N GLY A 146 -5.47 17.34 2.09
CA GLY A 146 -4.46 18.15 1.40
C GLY A 146 -3.20 17.32 1.14
N THR A 147 -3.02 16.88 -0.08
CA THR A 147 -1.89 16.04 -0.47
C THR A 147 -1.20 16.55 -1.72
N GLY A 148 0.04 16.13 -1.95
CA GLY A 148 0.74 16.26 -3.22
C GLY A 148 0.44 15.10 -4.18
N LEU A 149 1.11 15.12 -5.35
CA LEU A 149 0.92 14.12 -6.40
C LEU A 149 1.01 12.67 -5.89
N LYS A 150 2.02 12.36 -5.06
CA LYS A 150 2.21 11.03 -4.48
C LYS A 150 1.00 10.50 -3.71
N GLY A 151 0.35 11.34 -2.91
CA GLY A 151 -0.84 10.91 -2.17
C GLY A 151 -2.10 10.85 -3.03
N LEU A 152 -2.16 11.62 -4.15
CA LEU A 152 -3.25 11.54 -5.12
C LEU A 152 -3.22 10.23 -5.91
N THR A 153 -2.09 9.53 -6.02
CA THR A 153 -2.04 8.25 -6.73
C THR A 153 -2.77 7.10 -6.01
N GLY A 154 -3.36 7.34 -4.85
CA GLY A 154 -4.12 6.36 -4.09
C GLY A 154 -3.25 5.29 -3.42
N ILE A 155 -3.64 4.03 -3.52
CA ILE A 155 -2.91 2.90 -2.93
C ILE A 155 -1.77 2.49 -3.87
N PRO A 156 -0.51 2.38 -3.38
CA PRO A 156 0.59 1.93 -4.22
C PRO A 156 0.45 0.45 -4.58
N PRO A 157 0.77 0.04 -5.82
CA PRO A 157 0.72 -1.37 -6.25
C PRO A 157 1.61 -2.29 -5.42
N THR A 158 2.78 -1.79 -5.04
CA THR A 158 3.72 -2.49 -4.15
C THR A 158 4.14 -1.60 -2.99
N ARG A 159 4.49 -2.21 -1.87
CA ARG A 159 5.03 -1.52 -0.70
C ARG A 159 5.94 -2.45 0.08
N THR A 160 7.12 -2.00 0.44
CA THR A 160 7.99 -2.70 1.38
C THR A 160 7.59 -2.37 2.82
N ILE A 161 7.52 -3.40 3.66
CA ILE A 161 7.28 -3.31 5.10
C ILE A 161 8.43 -4.02 5.79
N THR A 162 9.12 -3.30 6.68
CA THR A 162 10.15 -3.90 7.53
C THR A 162 9.49 -4.64 8.68
N HIS A 163 9.54 -5.95 8.65
CA HIS A 163 9.14 -6.80 9.76
C HIS A 163 10.28 -6.92 10.77
N ARG A 164 9.99 -6.71 12.05
CA ARG A 164 10.94 -6.90 13.15
C ARG A 164 10.53 -8.11 13.97
N GLY A 165 11.13 -9.25 13.67
CA GLY A 165 10.90 -10.50 14.40
C GLY A 165 12.02 -10.83 15.40
N CYS A 166 11.85 -11.94 16.15
CA CYS A 166 12.83 -12.43 17.13
C CYS A 166 14.18 -12.80 16.51
N HIS A 167 14.23 -13.03 15.19
CA HIS A 167 15.43 -13.45 14.44
C HIS A 167 16.06 -12.32 13.60
N GLY A 168 15.59 -11.08 13.76
CA GLY A 168 16.09 -9.93 13.01
C GLY A 168 15.00 -9.11 12.36
N SER A 169 15.40 -8.19 11.46
CA SER A 169 14.46 -7.44 10.63
C SER A 169 14.56 -7.87 9.17
N ALA A 170 13.44 -8.12 8.54
CA ALA A 170 13.33 -8.47 7.13
C ALA A 170 12.41 -7.48 6.40
N ASP A 171 12.78 -7.13 5.17
CA ASP A 171 11.95 -6.32 4.31
C ASP A 171 11.03 -7.23 3.48
N VAL A 172 9.74 -7.15 3.75
CA VAL A 172 8.71 -7.95 3.09
C VAL A 172 7.96 -7.09 2.08
N MET A 173 7.89 -7.54 0.83
CA MET A 173 7.12 -6.86 -0.21
C MET A 173 5.64 -7.19 -0.08
N VAL A 174 4.81 -6.15 0.03
CA VAL A 174 3.34 -6.26 -0.08
C VAL A 174 2.94 -5.95 -1.52
N ILE A 175 2.20 -6.84 -2.14
CA ILE A 175 1.73 -6.74 -3.53
C ILE A 175 0.20 -6.64 -3.59
N ARG A 176 -0.34 -5.97 -4.62
CA ARG A 176 -1.78 -5.73 -4.80
C ARG A 176 -2.21 -5.98 -6.24
N PRO A 177 -2.29 -7.23 -6.66
CA PRO A 177 -2.58 -7.57 -8.05
C PRO A 177 -3.95 -7.09 -8.57
N LEU A 178 -4.95 -6.96 -7.67
CA LEU A 178 -6.33 -6.58 -8.04
C LEU A 178 -6.59 -5.07 -8.07
N LEU A 179 -5.58 -4.23 -7.92
CA LEU A 179 -5.73 -2.79 -7.70
C LEU A 179 -6.43 -2.04 -8.85
N LEU A 180 -6.45 -2.60 -10.07
CA LEU A 180 -7.15 -2.06 -11.25
C LEU A 180 -8.50 -2.74 -11.52
N CYS A 181 -8.89 -3.73 -10.72
CA CYS A 181 -10.15 -4.45 -10.87
C CYS A 181 -11.26 -3.73 -10.12
N THR A 182 -12.41 -3.52 -10.76
CA THR A 182 -13.59 -2.99 -10.05
C THR A 182 -14.30 -4.11 -9.28
N ARG A 183 -15.19 -3.73 -8.37
CA ARG A 183 -15.96 -4.68 -7.57
C ARG A 183 -16.84 -5.56 -8.46
N GLU A 184 -17.46 -4.97 -9.47
CA GLU A 184 -18.32 -5.65 -10.42
C GLU A 184 -17.54 -6.69 -11.24
N GLU A 185 -16.33 -6.34 -11.70
CA GLU A 185 -15.45 -7.28 -12.43
C GLU A 185 -15.02 -8.46 -11.55
N ILE A 186 -14.74 -8.21 -10.26
CA ILE A 186 -14.39 -9.25 -9.30
C ILE A 186 -15.56 -10.20 -9.07
N GLU A 187 -16.77 -9.69 -8.87
CA GLU A 187 -17.97 -10.51 -8.69
C GLU A 187 -18.31 -11.30 -9.93
N GLU A 188 -18.21 -10.70 -11.13
CA GLU A 188 -18.39 -11.40 -12.41
C GLU A 188 -17.34 -12.51 -12.60
N TYR A 189 -16.07 -12.27 -12.23
CA TYR A 189 -15.03 -13.30 -12.28
C TYR A 189 -15.35 -14.49 -11.39
N LEU A 190 -15.76 -14.25 -10.14
CA LEU A 190 -16.15 -15.30 -9.20
C LEU A 190 -17.38 -16.07 -9.70
N ALA A 191 -18.40 -15.38 -10.21
CA ALA A 191 -19.59 -16.01 -10.78
C ALA A 191 -19.25 -16.92 -11.98
N LYS A 192 -18.36 -16.49 -12.88
CA LYS A 192 -17.87 -17.32 -14.00
C LYS A 192 -17.11 -18.57 -13.54
N LYS A 193 -16.43 -18.49 -12.39
CA LYS A 193 -15.74 -19.64 -11.77
C LYS A 193 -16.67 -20.53 -10.94
N GLY A 194 -17.92 -20.12 -10.71
CA GLY A 194 -18.86 -20.81 -9.84
C GLY A 194 -18.38 -20.81 -8.37
N GLN A 195 -17.62 -19.79 -7.97
CA GLN A 195 -17.06 -19.68 -6.64
C GLN A 195 -17.87 -18.71 -5.78
N ASP A 196 -18.41 -19.23 -4.69
CA ASP A 196 -19.07 -18.44 -3.65
C ASP A 196 -18.07 -17.65 -2.80
N TYR A 197 -18.57 -16.65 -2.10
CA TYR A 197 -17.82 -15.84 -1.14
C TYR A 197 -18.72 -15.40 0.03
N VAL A 198 -18.11 -14.96 1.13
CA VAL A 198 -18.83 -14.47 2.29
C VAL A 198 -19.13 -12.98 2.13
N THR A 199 -20.35 -12.57 2.45
CA THR A 199 -20.74 -11.16 2.54
C THR A 199 -20.61 -10.68 3.97
N ASP A 200 -19.78 -9.63 4.17
CA ASP A 200 -19.51 -9.04 5.47
C ASP A 200 -20.63 -8.07 5.89
N SER A 201 -21.28 -8.34 7.02
CA SER A 201 -22.37 -7.50 7.58
C SER A 201 -21.88 -6.15 8.14
N THR A 202 -20.59 -6.01 8.52
CA THR A 202 -20.05 -4.76 9.11
C THR A 202 -19.70 -3.67 8.10
N ASN A 203 -19.75 -3.97 6.81
CA ASN A 203 -19.57 -2.96 5.76
C ASN A 203 -20.72 -1.93 5.71
N LEU A 204 -21.75 -2.06 6.56
CA LEU A 204 -22.96 -1.25 6.54
C LEU A 204 -22.92 -0.01 7.47
N GLY A 205 -21.87 0.17 8.28
CA GLY A 205 -21.77 1.29 9.23
C GLY A 205 -20.99 2.49 8.69
N ASP A 206 -21.52 3.72 8.85
CA ASP A 206 -20.88 4.99 8.45
C ASP A 206 -19.96 5.59 9.53
N GLU A 207 -19.62 4.83 10.56
CA GLU A 207 -18.84 5.31 11.72
C GLU A 207 -17.41 5.74 11.33
N TYR A 208 -16.86 5.15 10.26
CA TYR A 208 -15.52 5.46 9.78
C TYR A 208 -15.55 6.38 8.55
N THR A 209 -14.66 7.34 8.48
CA THR A 209 -14.55 8.30 7.36
C THR A 209 -14.46 7.61 5.99
N ARG A 210 -13.84 6.44 5.93
CA ARG A 210 -13.72 5.65 4.70
C ARG A 210 -15.06 5.08 4.27
N ASN A 211 -15.87 4.58 5.21
CA ASN A 211 -17.21 4.09 4.92
C ASN A 211 -18.12 5.22 4.42
N ARG A 212 -18.01 6.43 4.98
CA ARG A 212 -18.74 7.61 4.48
C ARG A 212 -18.41 7.93 3.03
N ILE A 213 -17.15 7.82 2.63
CA ILE A 213 -16.79 8.00 1.21
C ILE A 213 -17.40 6.89 0.36
N ARG A 214 -17.30 5.63 0.80
CA ARG A 214 -17.83 4.46 0.11
C ARG A 214 -19.35 4.53 -0.09
N HIS A 215 -20.09 4.92 0.94
CA HIS A 215 -21.56 4.86 0.94
C HIS A 215 -22.20 6.16 0.44
N ASN A 216 -21.53 7.31 0.55
CA ASN A 216 -22.14 8.59 0.21
C ASN A 216 -21.47 9.29 -0.97
N VAL A 217 -20.12 9.25 -1.10
CA VAL A 217 -19.42 10.01 -2.14
C VAL A 217 -19.29 9.20 -3.44
N ILE A 218 -18.89 7.94 -3.36
CA ILE A 218 -18.73 7.08 -4.55
C ILE A 218 -20.05 6.88 -5.29
N PRO A 219 -21.21 6.62 -4.66
CA PRO A 219 -22.48 6.54 -5.34
C PRO A 219 -22.87 7.83 -6.08
N GLU A 220 -22.59 9.01 -5.50
CA GLU A 220 -22.81 10.30 -6.18
C GLU A 220 -21.92 10.44 -7.42
N LEU A 221 -20.66 10.08 -7.35
CA LEU A 221 -19.76 10.06 -8.51
C LEU A 221 -20.27 9.09 -9.59
N THR A 222 -20.77 7.92 -9.18
CA THR A 222 -21.32 6.92 -10.11
C THR A 222 -22.65 7.38 -10.71
N SER A 223 -23.46 8.17 -10.00
CA SER A 223 -24.67 8.78 -10.57
C SER A 223 -24.37 9.78 -11.68
N VAL A 224 -23.22 10.46 -11.61
CA VAL A 224 -22.75 11.36 -12.69
C VAL A 224 -22.20 10.57 -13.89
N ASN A 225 -21.49 9.46 -13.62
CA ASN A 225 -20.96 8.58 -14.64
C ASN A 225 -20.85 7.16 -14.09
N GLU A 226 -21.60 6.22 -14.67
CA GLU A 226 -21.63 4.81 -14.23
C GLU A 226 -20.23 4.19 -14.13
N ASN A 227 -19.28 4.60 -14.98
CA ASN A 227 -17.91 4.12 -14.95
C ASN A 227 -16.94 5.09 -14.19
N ALA A 228 -17.42 5.87 -13.25
CA ALA A 228 -16.62 6.87 -12.54
C ALA A 228 -15.39 6.22 -11.83
N VAL A 229 -15.58 5.12 -11.11
CA VAL A 229 -14.49 4.39 -10.43
C VAL A 229 -13.43 3.94 -11.43
N GLY A 230 -13.80 3.31 -12.53
CA GLY A 230 -12.87 2.88 -13.57
C GLY A 230 -12.13 4.05 -14.24
N ASN A 231 -12.84 5.16 -14.50
CA ASN A 231 -12.24 6.36 -15.08
C ASN A 231 -11.23 7.01 -14.13
N ILE A 232 -11.58 7.16 -12.87
CA ILE A 232 -10.69 7.70 -11.84
C ILE A 232 -9.47 6.78 -11.69
N THR A 233 -9.66 5.46 -11.61
CA THR A 233 -8.55 4.50 -11.48
C THR A 233 -7.56 4.61 -12.64
N ARG A 234 -8.03 4.78 -13.89
CA ARG A 234 -7.15 5.04 -15.05
C ARG A 234 -6.39 6.35 -14.92
N CYS A 235 -7.06 7.42 -14.49
CA CYS A 235 -6.41 8.70 -14.21
C CYS A 235 -5.32 8.54 -13.14
N LEU A 236 -5.60 7.81 -12.04
CA LEU A 236 -4.61 7.55 -10.99
C LEU A 236 -3.42 6.75 -11.48
N SER A 237 -3.62 5.81 -12.43
CA SER A 237 -2.52 5.07 -13.06
C SER A 237 -1.57 6.00 -13.82
N THR A 238 -2.10 6.96 -14.59
CA THR A 238 -1.28 7.98 -15.29
C THR A 238 -0.55 8.89 -14.31
N LEU A 239 -1.26 9.38 -13.28
CA LEU A 239 -0.63 10.19 -12.22
C LEU A 239 0.46 9.43 -11.48
N LYS A 240 0.32 8.11 -11.35
CA LYS A 240 1.33 7.24 -10.73
C LYS A 240 2.59 7.16 -11.60
N GLU A 241 2.44 7.04 -12.92
CA GLU A 241 3.56 7.07 -13.87
C GLU A 241 4.35 8.37 -13.77
N ASP A 242 3.67 9.51 -13.80
CA ASP A 242 4.29 10.83 -13.63
C ASP A 242 4.98 10.97 -12.27
N SER A 243 4.32 10.48 -11.20
CA SER A 243 4.89 10.50 -9.86
C SER A 243 6.16 9.66 -9.76
N ASP A 244 6.14 8.43 -10.31
CA ASP A 244 7.29 7.51 -10.27
C ASP A 244 8.47 8.07 -11.07
N PHE A 245 8.20 8.67 -12.24
CA PHE A 245 9.24 9.33 -13.02
C PHE A 245 9.91 10.48 -12.24
N LEU A 246 9.12 11.32 -11.58
CA LEU A 246 9.66 12.39 -10.76
C LEU A 246 10.41 11.90 -9.51
N GLU A 247 10.00 10.78 -8.92
CA GLU A 247 10.72 10.14 -7.82
C GLU A 247 12.06 9.54 -8.32
N SER A 248 12.10 8.90 -9.50
CA SER A 248 13.36 8.37 -10.06
C SER A 248 14.37 9.49 -10.34
N LEU A 249 13.92 10.62 -10.90
CA LEU A 249 14.79 11.79 -11.09
C LEU A 249 15.33 12.35 -9.76
N ALA A 250 14.53 12.29 -8.69
CA ALA A 250 14.98 12.70 -7.36
C ALA A 250 16.03 11.74 -6.78
N ASP A 251 15.86 10.44 -6.98
CA ASP A 251 16.82 9.42 -6.56
C ASP A 251 18.14 9.54 -7.34
N GLU A 252 18.09 9.77 -8.65
CA GLU A 252 19.27 10.04 -9.50
C GLU A 252 20.00 11.32 -9.05
N LEU A 253 19.26 12.38 -8.74
CA LEU A 253 19.81 13.63 -8.23
C LEU A 253 20.54 13.40 -6.90
N LEU A 254 19.92 12.68 -5.96
CA LEU A 254 20.56 12.35 -4.68
C LEU A 254 21.81 11.50 -4.86
N ALA A 255 21.76 10.50 -5.73
CA ALA A 255 22.92 9.65 -6.03
C ALA A 255 24.09 10.47 -6.60
N SER A 256 23.80 11.38 -7.54
CA SER A 256 24.80 12.24 -8.18
C SER A 256 25.39 13.28 -7.22
N ALA A 257 24.56 13.88 -6.35
CA ALA A 257 24.99 14.92 -5.42
C ALA A 257 25.66 14.39 -4.15
N LYS A 258 25.66 13.06 -3.93
CA LYS A 258 26.13 12.44 -2.68
C LYS A 258 27.65 12.45 -2.55
N HIS A 259 28.15 12.97 -1.42
CA HIS A 259 29.55 12.94 -1.01
C HIS A 259 29.67 12.48 0.46
N GLY A 260 29.92 11.18 0.65
CA GLY A 260 29.91 10.57 1.98
C GLY A 260 28.53 10.64 2.62
N THR A 261 28.39 11.33 3.75
CA THR A 261 27.12 11.55 4.45
C THR A 261 26.43 12.87 4.08
N ALA A 262 27.04 13.68 3.21
CA ALA A 262 26.54 14.98 2.80
C ALA A 262 26.21 15.01 1.30
N TYR A 263 25.48 16.06 0.87
CA TYR A 263 25.06 16.27 -0.51
C TYR A 263 25.52 17.65 -1.00
N ASP A 264 26.01 17.74 -2.24
CA ASP A 264 26.46 18.98 -2.84
C ASP A 264 25.27 19.90 -3.17
N VAL A 265 25.23 21.07 -2.53
CA VAL A 265 24.14 22.04 -2.68
C VAL A 265 24.03 22.61 -4.10
N LYS A 266 25.19 22.82 -4.78
CA LYS A 266 25.17 23.37 -6.14
C LYS A 266 24.55 22.37 -7.11
N MET A 267 24.89 21.09 -6.99
CA MET A 267 24.27 20.05 -7.82
C MET A 267 22.77 19.92 -7.54
N LEU A 268 22.36 19.94 -6.28
CA LEU A 268 20.95 19.88 -5.91
C LEU A 268 20.16 21.05 -6.49
N LEU A 269 20.69 22.28 -6.45
CA LEU A 269 20.02 23.49 -6.95
C LEU A 269 19.93 23.55 -8.49
N MET A 270 20.67 22.72 -9.24
CA MET A 270 20.52 22.62 -10.69
C MET A 270 19.23 21.93 -11.12
N ALA A 271 18.63 21.15 -10.23
CA ALA A 271 17.40 20.42 -10.54
C ALA A 271 16.15 21.32 -10.52
N PRO A 272 15.14 21.02 -11.35
CA PRO A 272 13.83 21.67 -11.26
C PRO A 272 13.22 21.52 -9.86
N LYS A 273 12.54 22.56 -9.39
CA LYS A 273 11.93 22.59 -8.05
C LYS A 273 11.10 21.33 -7.69
N PRO A 274 10.28 20.74 -8.60
CA PRO A 274 9.54 19.50 -8.27
C PRO A 274 10.44 18.30 -7.93
N VAL A 275 11.58 18.17 -8.61
CA VAL A 275 12.58 17.10 -8.38
C VAL A 275 13.35 17.37 -7.09
N LEU A 276 13.86 18.59 -6.91
CA LEU A 276 14.57 19.03 -5.71
C LEU A 276 13.73 18.84 -4.44
N SER A 277 12.44 19.23 -4.51
CA SER A 277 11.52 19.06 -3.36
C SER A 277 11.33 17.60 -2.95
N ARG A 278 11.29 16.68 -3.92
CA ARG A 278 11.22 15.23 -3.67
C ARG A 278 12.53 14.69 -3.11
N ALA A 279 13.65 15.13 -3.66
CA ALA A 279 14.98 14.75 -3.17
C ALA A 279 15.15 15.13 -1.69
N ILE A 280 14.80 16.36 -1.30
CA ILE A 280 14.84 16.78 0.11
C ILE A 280 13.87 15.95 0.97
N SER A 281 12.66 15.71 0.47
CA SER A 281 11.66 14.91 1.20
C SER A 281 12.13 13.47 1.43
N ARG A 282 12.74 12.85 0.41
CA ARG A 282 13.31 11.50 0.47
C ARG A 282 14.46 11.45 1.47
N LEU A 283 15.39 12.40 1.38
CA LEU A 283 16.55 12.46 2.26
C LEU A 283 16.16 12.55 3.74
N VAL A 284 15.14 13.36 4.05
CA VAL A 284 14.61 13.46 5.41
C VAL A 284 13.96 12.14 5.82
N TYR A 285 13.12 11.57 4.97
CA TYR A 285 12.43 10.30 5.27
C TYR A 285 13.43 9.16 5.53
N ASP A 286 14.45 8.99 4.69
CA ASP A 286 15.44 7.93 4.82
C ASP A 286 16.26 8.04 6.12
N THR A 287 16.44 9.28 6.61
CA THR A 287 17.16 9.53 7.86
C THR A 287 16.27 9.42 9.10
N CYS A 288 15.03 9.90 9.02
CA CYS A 288 14.16 10.15 10.18
C CYS A 288 12.97 9.18 10.28
N GLY A 289 12.62 8.49 9.18
CA GLY A 289 11.42 7.66 9.11
C GLY A 289 10.10 8.44 8.97
N ALA A 290 10.16 9.77 8.81
CA ALA A 290 8.98 10.64 8.65
C ALA A 290 9.19 11.65 7.54
N TYR A 291 8.11 11.95 6.80
CA TYR A 291 8.15 12.95 5.74
C TYR A 291 8.10 14.37 6.32
N PRO A 292 8.92 15.31 5.78
CA PRO A 292 8.84 16.72 6.16
C PRO A 292 7.58 17.36 5.57
N GLU A 293 7.05 18.37 6.26
CA GLU A 293 6.01 19.22 5.71
C GLU A 293 6.56 20.16 4.62
N LYS A 294 5.68 20.66 3.76
CA LYS A 294 6.05 21.58 2.67
C LYS A 294 6.85 22.80 3.15
N VAL A 295 6.52 23.32 4.34
CA VAL A 295 7.23 24.48 4.93
C VAL A 295 8.70 24.15 5.21
N HIS A 296 9.01 22.93 5.67
CA HIS A 296 10.39 22.51 5.93
C HIS A 296 11.20 22.38 4.63
N ILE A 297 10.56 21.84 3.57
CA ILE A 297 11.19 21.73 2.24
C ILE A 297 11.51 23.12 1.67
N LEU A 298 10.55 24.06 1.72
CA LEU A 298 10.75 25.42 1.21
C LEU A 298 11.84 26.16 1.98
N LYS A 299 11.86 26.09 3.31
CA LYS A 299 12.93 26.67 4.13
C LYS A 299 14.30 26.08 3.80
N THR A 300 14.37 24.76 3.57
CA THR A 300 15.62 24.11 3.16
C THR A 300 16.11 24.66 1.81
N ILE A 301 15.22 24.80 0.82
CA ILE A 301 15.57 25.37 -0.48
C ILE A 301 16.05 26.84 -0.34
N ASP A 302 15.39 27.63 0.50
CA ASP A 302 15.80 29.02 0.75
C ASP A 302 17.17 29.09 1.41
N MET A 303 17.47 28.24 2.41
CA MET A 303 18.80 28.15 3.02
C MET A 303 19.89 27.77 2.00
N MET A 304 19.59 26.83 1.12
CA MET A 304 20.53 26.42 0.05
C MET A 304 20.84 27.58 -0.91
N ASN A 305 19.83 28.37 -1.29
CA ASN A 305 19.99 29.53 -2.17
C ASN A 305 20.79 30.66 -1.51
N VAL A 306 20.59 30.91 -0.22
CA VAL A 306 21.32 31.93 0.54
C VAL A 306 22.78 31.57 0.75
N GLY A 307 23.10 30.25 0.81
CA GLY A 307 24.46 29.75 0.94
C GLY A 307 25.13 30.02 2.30
N ARG A 308 24.35 30.42 3.33
CA ARG A 308 24.84 30.60 4.70
C ARG A 308 24.71 29.32 5.49
N THR A 309 25.55 29.16 6.50
CA THR A 309 25.40 28.09 7.48
C THR A 309 24.12 28.32 8.27
N ASP A 310 23.17 27.41 8.13
CA ASP A 310 21.86 27.45 8.80
C ASP A 310 21.26 26.05 8.92
N GLN A 311 20.22 25.90 9.73
CA GLN A 311 19.53 24.64 9.90
C GLN A 311 18.02 24.81 10.11
N VAL A 312 17.27 23.79 9.67
CA VAL A 312 15.82 23.69 9.86
C VAL A 312 15.51 22.42 10.62
N GLN A 313 14.75 22.53 11.72
CA GLN A 313 14.21 21.38 12.41
C GLN A 313 13.10 20.74 11.59
N VAL A 314 13.16 19.43 11.45
CA VAL A 314 12.18 18.59 10.74
C VAL A 314 11.49 17.64 11.73
N PRO A 315 10.42 16.91 11.33
CA PRO A 315 9.78 15.94 12.21
C PRO A 315 10.79 14.99 12.89
N THR A 316 10.41 14.43 14.02
CA THR A 316 11.24 13.53 14.87
C THR A 316 12.42 14.21 15.59
N GLY A 317 12.49 15.56 15.57
CA GLY A 317 13.55 16.31 16.23
C GLY A 317 14.87 16.37 15.46
N ALA A 318 14.92 15.86 14.25
CA ALA A 318 16.08 15.92 13.37
C ALA A 318 16.25 17.33 12.76
N PHE A 319 17.44 17.61 12.21
CA PHE A 319 17.75 18.87 11.56
C PHE A 319 18.29 18.66 10.16
N VAL A 320 17.80 19.44 9.21
CA VAL A 320 18.44 19.63 7.90
C VAL A 320 19.38 20.81 8.02
N ARG A 321 20.67 20.59 7.79
CA ARG A 321 21.73 21.61 7.91
C ARG A 321 22.36 21.89 6.56
N VAL A 322 22.55 23.15 6.24
CA VAL A 322 23.40 23.62 5.13
C VAL A 322 24.67 24.24 5.71
N GLU A 323 25.81 23.71 5.35
CA GLU A 323 27.12 24.21 5.80
C GLU A 323 28.17 24.06 4.70
N LYS A 324 28.90 25.13 4.38
CA LYS A 324 29.99 25.13 3.38
C LYS A 324 29.61 24.50 2.04
N GLY A 325 28.38 24.79 1.55
CA GLY A 325 27.87 24.26 0.27
C GLY A 325 27.47 22.80 0.33
N LYS A 326 27.33 22.21 1.50
CA LYS A 326 26.87 20.84 1.72
C LYS A 326 25.56 20.81 2.51
N LEU A 327 24.67 19.91 2.14
CA LEU A 327 23.44 19.60 2.83
C LEU A 327 23.58 18.28 3.58
N THR A 328 23.20 18.25 4.84
CA THR A 328 23.17 17.04 5.70
C THR A 328 21.87 16.96 6.47
N VAL A 329 21.41 15.73 6.79
CA VAL A 329 20.33 15.49 7.76
C VAL A 329 20.96 14.84 9.00
N ILE A 330 20.69 15.41 10.15
CA ILE A 330 21.28 15.03 11.45
C ILE A 330 20.12 14.66 12.37
N LYS A 331 20.17 13.48 12.96
CA LYS A 331 19.18 12.99 13.94
C LYS A 331 19.66 13.28 15.36
#